data_4d3fc6330b8e7ede7cb5f3aaa7509c95
#
_entry.id   4d3fc6330b8e7ede7cb5f3aaa7509c95
#
_cell.length_a   1.000
_cell.length_b   1.000
_cell.length_c   1.000
_cell.angle_alpha   90.00
_cell.angle_beta   90.00
_cell.angle_gamma   90.00
#
_symmetry.space_group_name_H-M   'P 1'
#
loop_
_entity.id
_entity.type
_entity.pdbx_description
1 polymer ?
#
loop_
_entity_poly.entity_id
_entity_poly.type
_entity_poly.pdbx_seq_one_letter_code
_entity_poly.pdbx_strand_id
1 'polypeptide(L)'
;MRQLAPTRYALISLALLLIAVLPMKAHRSVIQLPSLGPRKGKQINATPVFRKLLEGLHPDLEKGGDTLELCFRPGRYHFTREGAVEREYFISNHDHAGSRPIGLLLRGWRHVIVKGEGSELLFEDRMLPIVLDSCQGVELRGLTIDFTNPQISQLHILHSDTARGIVFTPAPWVKWRITDKGQLEAYGTSWRSTPDHGLAFDPKTRELLYRTSDMHLPNKDIRQLTAREATAMGVTVKHTRPLLYAPHWKNSHLPAGTVFAARTGYRPQPAIFITESRDIRLEDMNIHFAEGMGVLTQNSRDITLERFHVQLRPRGGRYFTTQADATHFVACEGKISVQHCRFENMMDDALNVHGVYLKVTAREGKHTLVGRFMHEQAFGYTWAMPGDSVRLVTSRDIQGLEGTFHVRSISPADGDQLKGARELRITFDEELPADYTPERQISMENLTRTPSVDFSHNLVRHNRARGILINTPRPVLIEDNTFDHVSGSAILFSTDNNMWYESGQTREVTIRRNLFQDVLTSLYQFTSAVISIHPIIPELASQHHPFYGQEPKSIRIEDNIFRTFDTPLLHAISTDGILWRGNKIEPTTSYPKFHPNQKRFLLEGCRNIDIEGSDLTE
;
A
#
# COMPACT_ATOMS: atom_id res chain seq x y z
N MET A 1 -81.34 38.50 -43.64
CA MET A 1 -80.91 39.79 -43.05
C MET A 1 -79.97 39.56 -41.90
N ARG A 2 -78.86 40.29 -41.89
CA ARG A 2 -77.86 40.47 -40.90
C ARG A 2 -76.80 39.36 -40.71
N GLN A 3 -75.68 39.69 -41.26
CA GLN A 3 -74.29 39.21 -41.01
C GLN A 3 -73.96 39.29 -39.54
N LEU A 4 -73.18 38.32 -39.08
CA LEU A 4 -72.23 38.50 -37.98
C LEU A 4 -70.90 37.83 -38.35
N ALA A 5 -69.86 38.59 -38.16
CA ALA A 5 -68.50 38.39 -38.61
C ALA A 5 -67.73 37.26 -37.85
N PRO A 6 -66.65 36.68 -38.42
CA PRO A 6 -65.89 35.60 -37.81
C PRO A 6 -64.92 36.13 -36.78
N THR A 7 -64.91 35.51 -35.61
CA THR A 7 -63.94 35.72 -34.53
C THR A 7 -62.59 35.13 -34.93
N ARG A 8 -61.54 35.96 -34.93
CA ARG A 8 -60.15 35.59 -35.17
C ARG A 8 -59.62 34.77 -34.01
N TYR A 9 -59.22 33.53 -34.27
CA TYR A 9 -58.37 32.77 -33.37
C TYR A 9 -56.90 33.24 -33.54
N ALA A 10 -56.35 33.83 -32.48
CA ALA A 10 -54.92 34.15 -32.41
C ALA A 10 -54.15 32.88 -32.23
N LEU A 11 -53.35 32.52 -33.21
CA LEU A 11 -52.29 31.51 -33.11
C LEU A 11 -51.16 32.07 -32.22
N ILE A 12 -51.05 31.58 -31.00
CA ILE A 12 -49.86 31.79 -30.15
C ILE A 12 -48.82 30.80 -30.67
N SER A 13 -47.88 31.31 -31.47
CA SER A 13 -46.65 30.59 -31.84
C SER A 13 -45.76 30.47 -30.60
N LEU A 14 -45.71 29.28 -30.01
CA LEU A 14 -44.76 28.93 -28.99
C LEU A 14 -43.38 28.82 -29.65
N ALA A 15 -42.60 29.89 -29.64
CA ALA A 15 -41.19 29.87 -30.00
C ALA A 15 -40.42 29.10 -28.90
N LEU A 16 -40.16 27.83 -29.16
CA LEU A 16 -39.17 27.07 -28.41
C LEU A 16 -37.80 27.76 -28.60
N LEU A 17 -37.39 28.53 -27.60
CA LEU A 17 -36.00 28.94 -27.47
C LEU A 17 -35.17 27.68 -27.19
N LEU A 18 -34.60 27.06 -28.21
CA LEU A 18 -33.46 26.20 -28.07
C LEU A 18 -32.33 27.06 -27.55
N ILE A 19 -32.14 27.11 -26.24
CA ILE A 19 -30.89 27.53 -25.66
C ILE A 19 -29.91 26.44 -26.04
N ALA A 20 -29.18 26.65 -27.12
CA ALA A 20 -27.96 25.89 -27.40
C ALA A 20 -27.02 26.15 -26.23
N VAL A 21 -26.92 25.18 -25.31
CA VAL A 21 -25.85 25.13 -24.35
C VAL A 21 -24.59 24.85 -25.19
N LEU A 22 -23.96 25.91 -25.67
CA LEU A 22 -22.63 25.83 -26.19
C LEU A 22 -21.77 25.29 -25.04
N PRO A 23 -20.98 24.21 -25.27
CA PRO A 23 -20.05 23.77 -24.26
C PRO A 23 -19.14 24.95 -23.94
N MET A 24 -19.25 25.51 -22.73
CA MET A 24 -18.29 26.47 -22.24
C MET A 24 -16.92 25.80 -22.39
N LYS A 25 -16.05 26.34 -23.21
CA LYS A 25 -14.65 25.89 -23.28
C LYS A 25 -14.08 26.03 -21.88
N ALA A 26 -13.76 24.91 -21.25
CA ALA A 26 -13.07 24.93 -19.98
C ALA A 26 -11.82 25.80 -20.12
N HIS A 27 -11.74 26.86 -19.32
CA HIS A 27 -10.59 27.76 -19.33
C HIS A 27 -9.46 27.07 -18.56
N ARG A 28 -8.26 27.08 -19.13
CA ARG A 28 -7.08 26.46 -18.54
C ARG A 28 -6.14 27.55 -18.05
N SER A 29 -5.97 27.64 -16.75
CA SER A 29 -5.04 28.59 -16.12
C SER A 29 -3.70 27.88 -15.82
N VAL A 30 -2.59 28.46 -16.23
CA VAL A 30 -1.25 27.88 -16.01
C VAL A 30 -0.43 28.76 -15.10
N ILE A 31 0.07 28.20 -14.01
CA ILE A 31 0.95 28.88 -13.06
C ILE A 31 2.31 28.20 -13.07
N GLN A 32 3.34 28.97 -13.41
CA GLN A 32 4.72 28.51 -13.31
C GLN A 32 5.21 28.65 -11.87
N LEU A 33 5.60 27.53 -11.27
CA LEU A 33 6.13 27.51 -9.92
C LEU A 33 7.56 28.06 -9.87
N PRO A 34 7.99 28.66 -8.74
CA PRO A 34 9.32 29.25 -8.65
C PRO A 34 10.43 28.19 -8.74
N SER A 35 11.51 28.48 -9.43
CA SER A 35 12.74 27.67 -9.35
C SER A 35 13.48 28.00 -8.04
N LEU A 36 13.81 26.95 -7.27
CA LEU A 36 14.46 27.09 -5.97
C LEU A 36 15.89 26.49 -5.96
N GLY A 37 16.63 26.74 -7.01
CA GLY A 37 18.05 26.36 -7.06
C GLY A 37 18.88 27.02 -5.95
N PRO A 38 20.09 26.50 -5.64
CA PRO A 38 20.94 27.04 -4.59
C PRO A 38 21.25 28.53 -4.83
N ARG A 39 21.10 29.36 -3.81
CA ARG A 39 21.54 30.76 -3.84
C ARG A 39 22.77 30.94 -2.98
N LYS A 40 23.84 31.48 -3.55
CA LYS A 40 25.13 31.68 -2.86
C LYS A 40 25.63 30.40 -2.13
N GLY A 41 25.45 29.24 -2.78
CA GLY A 41 25.88 27.93 -2.25
C GLY A 41 24.98 27.36 -1.14
N LYS A 42 23.90 28.05 -0.72
CA LYS A 42 22.95 27.53 0.28
C LYS A 42 21.72 26.99 -0.42
N GLN A 43 21.29 25.80 -0.02
CA GLN A 43 19.99 25.22 -0.41
C GLN A 43 18.85 26.11 0.11
N ILE A 44 17.84 26.31 -0.75
CA ILE A 44 16.62 27.02 -0.36
C ILE A 44 15.62 25.99 0.14
N ASN A 45 15.06 26.22 1.35
CA ASN A 45 13.96 25.43 1.86
C ASN A 45 12.69 25.71 1.04
N ALA A 46 12.20 24.69 0.36
CA ALA A 46 11.01 24.79 -0.49
C ALA A 46 9.70 24.86 0.32
N THR A 47 9.68 24.29 1.52
CA THR A 47 8.46 24.12 2.32
C THR A 47 7.67 25.43 2.56
N PRO A 48 8.25 26.51 3.13
CA PRO A 48 7.49 27.74 3.36
C PRO A 48 7.10 28.44 2.05
N VAL A 49 7.87 28.24 0.98
CA VAL A 49 7.59 28.85 -0.33
C VAL A 49 6.34 28.22 -0.94
N PHE A 50 6.31 26.89 -1.04
CA PHE A 50 5.16 26.17 -1.59
C PHE A 50 3.93 26.29 -0.69
N ARG A 51 4.09 26.23 0.64
CA ARG A 51 3.00 26.46 1.57
C ARG A 51 2.31 27.80 1.29
N LYS A 52 3.06 28.90 1.29
CA LYS A 52 2.51 30.26 1.07
C LYS A 52 1.84 30.38 -0.31
N LEU A 53 2.43 29.75 -1.33
CA LEU A 53 1.87 29.77 -2.68
C LEU A 53 0.54 29.01 -2.73
N LEU A 54 0.48 27.78 -2.20
CA LEU A 54 -0.72 26.97 -2.21
C LEU A 54 -1.85 27.59 -1.37
N GLU A 55 -1.54 28.17 -0.20
CA GLU A 55 -2.50 28.90 0.62
C GLU A 55 -3.07 30.14 -0.11
N GLY A 56 -2.25 30.83 -0.91
CA GLY A 56 -2.67 32.01 -1.67
C GLY A 56 -3.50 31.71 -2.91
N LEU A 57 -3.43 30.47 -3.43
CA LEU A 57 -4.17 30.06 -4.63
C LEU A 57 -5.54 29.44 -4.33
N HIS A 58 -5.73 28.90 -3.15
CA HIS A 58 -6.91 28.13 -2.76
C HIS A 58 -8.26 28.85 -2.93
N PRO A 59 -8.42 30.17 -2.62
CA PRO A 59 -9.69 30.88 -2.72
C PRO A 59 -10.20 31.12 -4.15
N ASP A 60 -9.31 31.07 -5.14
CA ASP A 60 -9.66 31.45 -6.52
C ASP A 60 -10.19 30.29 -7.37
N LEU A 61 -10.09 29.05 -6.87
CA LEU A 61 -10.42 27.84 -7.63
C LEU A 61 -11.90 27.42 -7.54
N GLU A 62 -12.69 28.05 -6.69
CA GLU A 62 -14.10 27.69 -6.50
C GLU A 62 -15.05 28.20 -7.62
N LYS A 63 -14.56 29.01 -8.54
CA LYS A 63 -15.37 29.64 -9.59
C LYS A 63 -15.24 28.96 -10.95
N GLY A 64 -16.04 27.88 -11.13
CA GLY A 64 -16.32 27.35 -12.45
C GLY A 64 -15.40 26.17 -12.87
N GLY A 65 -15.84 25.29 -13.75
CA GLY A 65 -15.18 24.07 -14.22
C GLY A 65 -13.84 24.21 -14.96
N ASP A 66 -13.04 25.21 -14.58
CA ASP A 66 -11.74 25.50 -15.16
C ASP A 66 -10.65 24.62 -14.54
N THR A 67 -9.67 24.22 -15.35
CA THR A 67 -8.54 23.42 -14.89
C THR A 67 -7.35 24.32 -14.55
N LEU A 68 -6.81 24.17 -13.33
CA LEU A 68 -5.58 24.83 -12.94
C LEU A 68 -4.37 23.92 -13.17
N GLU A 69 -3.35 24.42 -13.87
CA GLU A 69 -2.06 23.76 -13.99
C GLU A 69 -1.00 24.43 -13.14
N LEU A 70 -0.36 23.65 -12.27
CA LEU A 70 0.79 24.05 -11.48
C LEU A 70 2.04 23.39 -12.10
N CYS A 71 2.88 24.17 -12.77
CA CYS A 71 4.03 23.63 -13.48
C CYS A 71 5.32 23.91 -12.71
N PHE A 72 5.98 22.85 -12.24
CA PHE A 72 7.34 22.96 -11.73
C PHE A 72 8.32 23.34 -12.83
N ARG A 73 9.34 24.08 -12.51
CA ARG A 73 10.52 24.17 -13.36
C ARG A 73 11.44 23.00 -13.06
N PRO A 74 11.98 22.30 -14.06
CA PRO A 74 12.88 21.17 -13.82
C PRO A 74 13.97 21.51 -12.81
N GLY A 75 14.13 20.68 -11.79
CA GLY A 75 15.12 20.93 -10.74
C GLY A 75 14.93 20.10 -9.48
N ARG A 76 15.76 20.37 -8.48
CA ARG A 76 15.70 19.76 -7.15
C ARG A 76 15.13 20.75 -6.15
N TYR A 77 14.16 20.30 -5.39
CA TYR A 77 13.45 21.08 -4.37
C TYR A 77 13.65 20.42 -3.01
N HIS A 78 14.32 21.12 -2.11
CA HIS A 78 14.63 20.62 -0.77
C HIS A 78 13.56 21.04 0.23
N PHE A 79 12.96 20.07 0.86
CA PHE A 79 11.92 20.26 1.86
C PHE A 79 12.46 19.93 3.25
N THR A 80 12.23 20.84 4.21
CA THR A 80 12.52 20.65 5.63
C THR A 80 11.28 20.91 6.45
N ARG A 81 11.25 20.50 7.71
CA ARG A 81 10.11 20.75 8.61
C ARG A 81 9.83 22.23 8.87
N GLU A 82 10.85 23.06 8.76
CA GLU A 82 10.71 24.49 9.02
C GLU A 82 9.71 25.15 8.06
N GLY A 83 8.65 25.74 8.64
CA GLY A 83 7.58 26.38 7.88
C GLY A 83 6.55 25.44 7.28
N ALA A 84 6.58 24.15 7.60
CA ALA A 84 5.56 23.20 7.18
C ALA A 84 4.19 23.48 7.82
N VAL A 85 3.13 23.11 7.09
CA VAL A 85 1.81 22.94 7.70
C VAL A 85 1.85 21.65 8.52
N GLU A 86 1.38 21.71 9.75
CA GLU A 86 1.25 20.51 10.58
C GLU A 86 -0.23 20.13 10.73
N ARG A 87 -0.52 18.84 10.51
CA ARG A 87 -1.86 18.26 10.67
C ARG A 87 -1.79 16.87 11.25
N GLU A 88 -2.79 16.55 12.05
CA GLU A 88 -3.03 15.21 12.52
C GLU A 88 -3.91 14.46 11.51
N TYR A 89 -3.42 13.27 11.11
CA TYR A 89 -4.15 12.32 10.30
C TYR A 89 -4.07 10.93 10.93
N PHE A 90 -5.19 10.23 10.95
CA PHE A 90 -5.27 8.81 11.26
C PHE A 90 -5.12 8.05 9.94
N ILE A 91 -3.89 7.59 9.70
CA ILE A 91 -3.50 6.93 8.45
C ILE A 91 -3.51 5.43 8.68
N SER A 92 -4.35 4.70 7.94
CA SER A 92 -4.43 3.24 8.05
C SER A 92 -3.08 2.58 7.79
N ASN A 93 -2.83 1.48 8.48
CA ASN A 93 -1.62 0.65 8.35
C ASN A 93 -0.29 1.42 8.58
N HIS A 94 -0.38 2.55 9.31
CA HIS A 94 0.76 3.34 9.78
C HIS A 94 0.66 3.57 11.29
N ASP A 95 1.82 3.80 11.92
CA ASP A 95 1.84 4.17 13.33
C ASP A 95 1.21 5.55 13.53
N HIS A 96 0.40 5.69 14.56
CA HIS A 96 -0.18 6.99 14.90
C HIS A 96 0.91 7.90 15.46
N ALA A 97 1.30 8.91 14.69
CA ALA A 97 2.40 9.81 15.01
C ALA A 97 1.92 11.22 15.44
N GLY A 98 0.62 11.39 15.74
CA GLY A 98 0.03 12.69 16.05
C GLY A 98 0.10 13.66 14.87
N SER A 99 0.44 14.92 15.14
CA SER A 99 0.60 15.95 14.09
C SER A 99 1.84 15.70 13.24
N ARG A 100 1.71 15.83 11.92
CA ARG A 100 2.76 15.60 10.94
C ARG A 100 3.05 16.85 10.13
N PRO A 101 4.33 17.23 9.95
CA PRO A 101 4.72 18.27 9.01
C PRO A 101 4.53 17.79 7.59
N ILE A 102 3.89 18.62 6.75
CA ILE A 102 3.51 18.28 5.37
C ILE A 102 4.32 19.13 4.39
N GLY A 103 4.85 18.48 3.36
CA GLY A 103 5.59 19.16 2.28
C GLY A 103 4.67 19.93 1.34
N LEU A 104 3.76 19.21 0.68
CA LEU A 104 2.75 19.77 -0.23
C LEU A 104 1.37 19.30 0.22
N LEU A 105 0.51 20.24 0.64
CA LEU A 105 -0.86 19.98 1.03
C LEU A 105 -1.83 20.57 0.01
N LEU A 106 -2.57 19.69 -0.69
CA LEU A 106 -3.74 20.05 -1.48
C LEU A 106 -4.98 19.56 -0.72
N ARG A 107 -5.82 20.51 -0.28
CA ARG A 107 -7.03 20.18 0.48
C ARG A 107 -8.25 20.89 -0.09
N GLY A 108 -9.27 20.11 -0.46
CA GLY A 108 -10.48 20.62 -1.08
C GLY A 108 -10.29 21.08 -2.54
N TRP A 109 -9.16 20.78 -3.15
CA TRP A 109 -8.85 21.21 -4.51
C TRP A 109 -9.62 20.43 -5.56
N ARG A 110 -10.02 21.12 -6.64
CA ARG A 110 -10.77 20.53 -7.75
C ARG A 110 -10.13 20.89 -9.09
N HIS A 111 -10.09 19.90 -10.00
CA HIS A 111 -9.62 20.08 -11.38
C HIS A 111 -8.22 20.70 -11.48
N VAL A 112 -7.25 20.07 -10.82
CA VAL A 112 -5.86 20.54 -10.77
C VAL A 112 -4.91 19.53 -11.36
N ILE A 113 -3.99 20.01 -12.18
CA ILE A 113 -2.89 19.22 -12.73
C ILE A 113 -1.57 19.79 -12.19
N VAL A 114 -0.84 19.00 -11.44
CA VAL A 114 0.52 19.35 -10.98
C VAL A 114 1.52 18.67 -11.91
N LYS A 115 2.25 19.47 -12.68
CA LYS A 115 3.29 19.01 -13.61
C LYS A 115 4.66 19.18 -13.00
N GLY A 116 5.33 18.06 -12.74
CA GLY A 116 6.67 18.03 -12.17
C GLY A 116 7.79 18.29 -13.16
N GLU A 117 7.56 18.00 -14.45
CA GLU A 117 8.55 18.16 -15.53
C GLU A 117 9.91 17.49 -15.19
N GLY A 118 9.88 16.31 -14.54
CA GLY A 118 11.06 15.61 -14.07
C GLY A 118 11.70 16.17 -12.80
N SER A 119 11.02 17.06 -12.10
CA SER A 119 11.51 17.63 -10.84
C SER A 119 11.60 16.62 -9.71
N GLU A 120 12.61 16.79 -8.89
CA GLU A 120 12.89 15.95 -7.72
C GLU A 120 12.58 16.70 -6.41
N LEU A 121 11.69 16.12 -5.60
CA LEU A 121 11.34 16.60 -4.26
C LEU A 121 12.17 15.81 -3.24
N LEU A 122 13.13 16.48 -2.59
CA LEU A 122 14.05 15.87 -1.64
C LEU A 122 13.68 16.30 -0.22
N PHE A 123 13.34 15.32 0.60
CA PHE A 123 12.99 15.52 2.00
C PHE A 123 14.20 15.26 2.90
N GLU A 124 14.54 16.23 3.72
CA GLU A 124 15.73 16.18 4.58
C GLU A 124 15.40 15.70 6.00
N ASP A 125 14.13 15.57 6.31
CA ASP A 125 13.64 15.22 7.64
C ASP A 125 12.39 14.35 7.56
N ARG A 126 11.89 13.87 8.71
CA ARG A 126 10.63 13.12 8.80
C ARG A 126 9.46 14.05 8.51
N MET A 127 8.88 13.90 7.34
CA MET A 127 7.76 14.69 6.81
C MET A 127 6.83 13.80 5.98
N LEU A 128 5.55 14.17 5.92
CA LEU A 128 4.59 13.62 4.96
C LEU A 128 4.72 14.41 3.64
N PRO A 129 5.32 13.83 2.59
CA PRO A 129 5.70 14.61 1.41
C PRO A 129 4.55 15.27 0.67
N ILE A 130 3.51 14.50 0.31
CA ILE A 130 2.35 15.02 -0.43
C ILE A 130 1.06 14.51 0.23
N VAL A 131 0.09 15.40 0.39
CA VAL A 131 -1.26 15.09 0.87
C VAL A 131 -2.29 15.61 -0.12
N LEU A 132 -3.21 14.72 -0.54
CA LEU A 132 -4.45 15.05 -1.23
C LEU A 132 -5.62 14.74 -0.28
N ASP A 133 -6.23 15.76 0.29
CA ASP A 133 -7.31 15.66 1.27
C ASP A 133 -8.57 16.30 0.71
N SER A 134 -9.65 15.53 0.59
CA SER A 134 -10.95 15.98 0.09
C SER A 134 -10.88 16.60 -1.32
N CYS A 135 -10.01 16.07 -2.18
CA CYS A 135 -9.76 16.55 -3.52
C CYS A 135 -10.66 15.86 -4.57
N GLN A 136 -10.85 16.51 -5.72
CA GLN A 136 -11.57 15.94 -6.86
C GLN A 136 -10.91 16.33 -8.19
N GLY A 137 -10.68 15.32 -9.06
CA GLY A 137 -10.10 15.57 -10.39
C GLY A 137 -8.69 16.15 -10.30
N VAL A 138 -7.84 15.56 -9.44
CA VAL A 138 -6.44 16.00 -9.26
C VAL A 138 -5.50 15.01 -9.93
N GLU A 139 -4.60 15.56 -10.74
CA GLU A 139 -3.54 14.82 -11.39
C GLU A 139 -2.16 15.31 -10.93
N LEU A 140 -1.31 14.37 -10.49
CA LEU A 140 0.11 14.63 -10.25
C LEU A 140 0.91 13.84 -11.29
N ARG A 141 1.80 14.53 -12.02
CA ARG A 141 2.65 13.85 -12.99
C ARG A 141 4.09 14.33 -13.01
N GLY A 142 5.00 13.44 -13.37
CA GLY A 142 6.41 13.79 -13.66
C GLY A 142 7.20 14.23 -12.44
N LEU A 143 6.85 13.79 -11.23
CA LEU A 143 7.56 14.12 -9.99
C LEU A 143 8.34 12.92 -9.46
N THR A 144 9.49 13.18 -8.89
CA THR A 144 10.29 12.20 -8.13
C THR A 144 10.33 12.58 -6.66
N ILE A 145 10.09 11.62 -5.76
CA ILE A 145 10.19 11.79 -4.30
C ILE A 145 11.35 10.97 -3.77
N ASP A 146 12.19 11.58 -2.96
CA ASP A 146 13.26 10.89 -2.25
C ASP A 146 13.60 11.56 -0.92
N PHE A 147 14.35 10.86 -0.07
CA PHE A 147 14.85 11.35 1.21
C PHE A 147 16.38 11.31 1.22
N THR A 148 17.00 12.37 1.73
CA THR A 148 18.47 12.47 1.82
C THR A 148 19.05 11.57 2.90
N ASN A 149 18.27 11.27 3.95
CA ASN A 149 18.66 10.43 5.08
C ASN A 149 17.51 9.49 5.47
N PRO A 150 17.35 8.36 4.75
CA PRO A 150 16.35 7.34 5.08
C PRO A 150 16.49 6.81 6.50
N GLN A 151 15.36 6.51 7.17
CA GLN A 151 15.37 5.92 8.52
C GLN A 151 15.86 4.46 8.54
N ILE A 152 15.95 3.80 7.40
CA ILE A 152 16.52 2.45 7.25
C ILE A 152 18.02 2.56 7.13
N SER A 153 18.74 1.86 8.00
CA SER A 153 20.19 1.87 8.04
C SER A 153 20.78 0.76 7.18
N GLN A 154 21.45 1.12 6.10
CA GLN A 154 22.12 0.13 5.27
C GLN A 154 23.50 -0.19 5.81
N LEU A 155 23.76 -1.47 6.08
CA LEU A 155 25.00 -2.01 6.64
C LEU A 155 25.64 -2.96 5.63
N HIS A 156 26.94 -2.79 5.37
CA HIS A 156 27.70 -3.69 4.52
C HIS A 156 28.47 -4.68 5.40
N ILE A 157 28.17 -5.96 5.30
CA ILE A 157 28.80 -7.03 6.06
C ILE A 157 30.19 -7.31 5.49
N LEU A 158 31.22 -7.09 6.27
CA LEU A 158 32.64 -7.25 5.86
C LEU A 158 33.20 -8.58 6.29
N HIS A 159 32.79 -9.07 7.45
CA HIS A 159 33.16 -10.36 7.99
C HIS A 159 32.03 -10.93 8.81
N SER A 160 31.83 -12.24 8.72
CA SER A 160 30.81 -12.95 9.47
C SER A 160 31.37 -14.24 10.02
N ASP A 161 31.26 -14.40 11.34
CA ASP A 161 31.72 -15.57 12.09
C ASP A 161 30.62 -15.97 13.09
N THR A 162 30.14 -17.19 12.95
CA THR A 162 29.07 -17.72 13.82
C THR A 162 29.46 -17.93 15.27
N ALA A 163 30.76 -17.95 15.59
CA ALA A 163 31.28 -18.03 16.96
C ALA A 163 31.58 -16.64 17.53
N ARG A 164 32.20 -15.76 16.76
CA ARG A 164 32.73 -14.47 17.23
C ARG A 164 31.82 -13.28 16.93
N GLY A 165 30.95 -13.32 15.90
CA GLY A 165 30.07 -12.24 15.52
C GLY A 165 30.40 -11.59 14.16
N ILE A 166 29.85 -10.42 13.91
CA ILE A 166 29.86 -9.76 12.58
C ILE A 166 30.62 -8.43 12.65
N VAL A 167 31.47 -8.19 11.64
CA VAL A 167 32.06 -6.87 11.35
C VAL A 167 31.38 -6.26 10.15
N PHE A 168 30.93 -5.02 10.27
CA PHE A 168 30.21 -4.30 9.23
C PHE A 168 30.60 -2.82 9.17
N THR A 169 30.18 -2.15 8.09
CA THR A 169 30.29 -0.69 7.94
C THR A 169 28.95 -0.10 7.49
N PRO A 170 28.46 0.98 8.12
CA PRO A 170 27.28 1.69 7.64
C PRO A 170 27.52 2.35 6.27
N ALA A 171 26.48 2.46 5.45
CA ALA A 171 26.56 3.19 4.19
C ALA A 171 26.85 4.69 4.43
N PRO A 172 27.48 5.39 3.46
CA PRO A 172 27.98 6.76 3.65
C PRO A 172 26.91 7.80 4.04
N TRP A 173 25.68 7.58 3.65
CA TRP A 173 24.58 8.49 3.97
C TRP A 173 23.92 8.25 5.33
N VAL A 174 24.20 7.10 5.98
CA VAL A 174 23.64 6.78 7.30
C VAL A 174 24.35 7.62 8.36
N LYS A 175 23.59 8.48 9.03
CA LYS A 175 24.04 9.18 10.23
C LYS A 175 23.80 8.28 11.43
N TRP A 176 24.86 7.96 12.16
CA TRP A 176 24.80 6.98 13.23
C TRP A 176 25.72 7.35 14.41
N ARG A 177 25.46 6.74 15.54
CA ARG A 177 26.34 6.75 16.71
C ARG A 177 26.20 5.43 17.48
N ILE A 178 27.15 5.14 18.34
CA ILE A 178 27.00 4.09 19.35
C ILE A 178 26.59 4.78 20.65
N THR A 179 25.49 4.29 21.25
CA THR A 179 24.99 4.79 22.53
C THR A 179 25.85 4.28 23.69
N ASP A 180 25.67 4.86 24.88
CA ASP A 180 26.36 4.39 26.12
C ASP A 180 26.00 2.93 26.47
N LYS A 181 24.88 2.42 25.93
CA LYS A 181 24.48 1.02 26.07
C LYS A 181 25.07 0.11 24.99
N GLY A 182 26.01 0.59 24.18
CA GLY A 182 26.59 -0.18 23.08
C GLY A 182 25.60 -0.49 21.94
N GLN A 183 24.59 0.37 21.70
CA GLN A 183 23.62 0.18 20.62
C GLN A 183 23.96 1.07 19.42
N LEU A 184 23.83 0.54 18.22
CA LEU A 184 23.82 1.32 17.00
C LEU A 184 22.51 2.11 16.94
N GLU A 185 22.61 3.43 17.02
CA GLU A 185 21.49 4.35 16.80
C GLU A 185 21.73 5.13 15.51
N ALA A 186 20.81 5.06 14.58
CA ALA A 186 20.73 5.95 13.43
C ALA A 186 19.88 7.17 13.77
N TYR A 187 20.19 8.34 13.17
CA TYR A 187 19.46 9.55 13.48
C TYR A 187 19.32 10.53 12.31
N GLY A 188 18.27 11.31 12.34
CA GLY A 188 18.02 12.50 11.53
C GLY A 188 17.91 13.74 12.40
N THR A 189 17.42 14.82 11.83
CA THR A 189 17.21 16.08 12.57
C THR A 189 16.10 15.91 13.61
N SER A 190 15.00 15.25 13.24
CA SER A 190 13.81 15.08 14.11
C SER A 190 13.52 13.63 14.49
N TRP A 191 14.41 12.69 14.17
CA TRP A 191 14.16 11.29 14.47
C TRP A 191 15.42 10.56 14.93
N ARG A 192 15.19 9.48 15.67
CA ARG A 192 16.17 8.47 16.06
C ARG A 192 15.59 7.10 15.82
N SER A 193 16.44 6.14 15.51
CA SER A 193 16.06 4.76 15.25
C SER A 193 17.14 3.84 15.79
N THR A 194 16.73 2.88 16.61
CA THR A 194 17.60 1.81 17.10
C THR A 194 17.15 0.52 16.44
N PRO A 195 17.71 0.15 15.27
CA PRO A 195 17.23 -1.00 14.52
C PRO A 195 17.44 -2.31 15.29
N ASP A 196 16.47 -3.21 15.21
CA ASP A 196 16.45 -4.49 15.92
C ASP A 196 16.26 -5.69 14.97
N HIS A 197 15.95 -5.43 13.72
CA HIS A 197 15.82 -6.43 12.67
C HIS A 197 16.15 -5.84 11.29
N GLY A 198 16.11 -6.64 10.25
CA GLY A 198 16.32 -6.18 8.89
C GLY A 198 16.28 -7.27 7.85
N LEU A 199 16.56 -6.88 6.61
CA LEU A 199 16.58 -7.75 5.44
C LEU A 199 17.97 -7.79 4.82
N ALA A 200 18.36 -8.96 4.32
CA ALA A 200 19.65 -9.19 3.68
C ALA A 200 19.50 -9.25 2.16
N PHE A 201 20.39 -8.59 1.46
CA PHE A 201 20.40 -8.49 0.01
C PHE A 201 21.70 -8.99 -0.59
N ASP A 202 21.60 -9.67 -1.73
CA ASP A 202 22.77 -9.97 -2.55
C ASP A 202 23.37 -8.68 -3.15
N PRO A 203 24.67 -8.44 -3.02
CA PRO A 203 25.30 -7.20 -3.46
C PRO A 203 25.33 -7.02 -4.97
N LYS A 204 25.18 -8.08 -5.77
CA LYS A 204 25.26 -8.06 -7.22
C LYS A 204 23.88 -7.92 -7.87
N THR A 205 22.94 -8.76 -7.45
CA THR A 205 21.58 -8.82 -8.03
C THR A 205 20.62 -7.85 -7.37
N ARG A 206 20.89 -7.45 -6.12
CA ARG A 206 20.01 -6.65 -5.23
C ARG A 206 18.73 -7.36 -4.84
N GLU A 207 18.67 -8.65 -5.01
CA GLU A 207 17.60 -9.51 -4.54
C GLU A 207 17.73 -9.77 -3.04
N LEU A 208 16.63 -10.10 -2.38
CA LEU A 208 16.67 -10.66 -1.05
C LEU A 208 17.42 -11.99 -1.08
N LEU A 209 18.24 -12.25 -0.07
CA LEU A 209 18.95 -13.52 0.02
C LEU A 209 17.94 -14.67 0.10
N TYR A 210 18.19 -15.68 -0.71
CA TYR A 210 17.37 -16.88 -0.79
C TYR A 210 17.16 -17.54 0.58
N ARG A 211 15.95 -17.96 0.89
CA ARG A 211 15.50 -18.57 2.15
C ARG A 211 15.74 -17.68 3.38
N THR A 212 15.73 -16.38 3.19
CA THR A 212 15.79 -15.43 4.31
C THR A 212 14.50 -14.60 4.39
N SER A 213 14.17 -14.21 5.63
CA SER A 213 13.07 -13.29 5.93
C SER A 213 13.58 -12.17 6.82
N ASP A 214 12.74 -11.54 7.62
CA ASP A 214 13.19 -10.60 8.64
C ASP A 214 14.17 -11.29 9.61
N MET A 215 15.37 -10.75 9.73
CA MET A 215 16.43 -11.27 10.59
C MET A 215 16.62 -10.36 11.78
N HIS A 216 16.69 -10.95 12.95
CA HIS A 216 17.02 -10.23 14.18
C HIS A 216 18.43 -9.63 14.12
N LEU A 217 18.57 -8.37 14.53
CA LEU A 217 19.81 -7.67 14.77
C LEU A 217 20.00 -7.52 16.29
N PRO A 218 20.88 -8.30 16.92
CA PRO A 218 21.21 -8.13 18.35
C PRO A 218 21.99 -6.82 18.55
N ASN A 219 21.24 -5.73 18.66
CA ASN A 219 21.78 -4.38 18.74
C ASN A 219 22.25 -4.05 20.18
N LYS A 220 23.30 -4.70 20.62
CA LYS A 220 23.95 -4.48 21.93
C LYS A 220 25.45 -4.78 21.86
N ASP A 221 26.22 -4.14 22.73
CA ASP A 221 27.68 -4.26 22.85
C ASP A 221 28.41 -4.03 21.51
N ILE A 222 27.77 -3.25 20.62
CA ILE A 222 28.41 -2.85 19.36
C ILE A 222 29.47 -1.80 19.66
N ARG A 223 30.65 -1.99 19.07
CA ARG A 223 31.76 -1.06 19.21
C ARG A 223 32.50 -0.81 17.90
N GLN A 224 33.18 0.30 17.83
CA GLN A 224 34.07 0.59 16.71
C GLN A 224 35.39 -0.18 16.87
N LEU A 225 35.90 -0.71 15.76
CA LEU A 225 37.18 -1.36 15.70
C LEU A 225 38.30 -0.41 15.23
N THR A 226 39.49 -0.60 15.76
CA THR A 226 40.70 -0.11 15.13
C THR A 226 41.06 -0.94 13.89
N ALA A 227 41.87 -0.39 12.98
CA ALA A 227 42.33 -1.13 11.79
C ALA A 227 43.09 -2.41 12.18
N ARG A 228 43.88 -2.38 13.28
CA ARG A 228 44.62 -3.53 13.78
C ARG A 228 43.71 -4.66 14.27
N GLU A 229 42.66 -4.32 15.03
CA GLU A 229 41.68 -5.30 15.50
C GLU A 229 40.94 -5.93 14.32
N ALA A 230 40.49 -5.11 13.35
CA ALA A 230 39.80 -5.58 12.16
C ALA A 230 40.66 -6.55 11.34
N THR A 231 41.95 -6.22 11.15
CA THR A 231 42.90 -7.11 10.47
C THR A 231 43.07 -8.44 11.21
N ALA A 232 43.15 -8.41 12.55
CA ALA A 232 43.22 -9.62 13.37
C ALA A 232 41.95 -10.50 13.28
N MET A 233 40.83 -9.92 12.88
CA MET A 233 39.56 -10.63 12.59
C MET A 233 39.43 -11.06 11.12
N GLY A 234 40.47 -10.88 10.30
CA GLY A 234 40.45 -11.27 8.88
C GLY A 234 39.79 -10.25 7.96
N VAL A 235 39.51 -9.02 8.42
CA VAL A 235 38.95 -7.96 7.60
C VAL A 235 40.07 -7.22 6.88
N THR A 236 40.03 -7.21 5.54
CA THR A 236 40.94 -6.39 4.74
C THR A 236 40.51 -4.93 4.81
N VAL A 237 41.27 -4.10 5.51
CA VAL A 237 40.96 -2.67 5.67
C VAL A 237 41.41 -1.92 4.41
N LYS A 238 40.51 -1.84 3.43
CA LYS A 238 40.70 -1.04 2.19
C LYS A 238 40.00 0.33 2.23
N HIS A 239 39.36 0.70 3.35
CA HIS A 239 38.42 1.81 3.39
C HIS A 239 38.69 2.78 4.54
N THR A 240 38.42 4.05 4.27
CA THR A 240 38.39 5.13 5.27
C THR A 240 37.09 5.11 6.11
N ARG A 241 36.22 4.11 5.92
CA ARG A 241 34.94 4.00 6.63
C ARG A 241 35.14 3.39 8.03
N PRO A 242 34.29 3.81 9.00
CA PRO A 242 34.31 3.22 10.33
C PRO A 242 33.93 1.74 10.26
N LEU A 243 34.65 0.93 11.01
CA LEU A 243 34.44 -0.50 11.15
C LEU A 243 33.74 -0.74 12.49
N LEU A 244 32.56 -1.35 12.44
CA LEU A 244 31.76 -1.69 13.62
C LEU A 244 31.76 -3.20 13.83
N TYR A 245 31.77 -3.60 15.08
CA TYR A 245 31.76 -5.00 15.50
C TYR A 245 30.58 -5.27 16.41
N ALA A 246 29.77 -6.26 16.05
CA ALA A 246 28.64 -6.77 16.80
C ALA A 246 28.93 -8.20 17.30
N PRO A 247 29.42 -8.37 18.55
CA PRO A 247 29.85 -9.67 19.07
C PRO A 247 28.72 -10.68 19.23
N HIS A 248 27.50 -10.19 19.42
CA HIS A 248 26.30 -11.02 19.60
C HIS A 248 25.58 -11.33 18.30
N TRP A 249 25.94 -10.70 17.19
CA TRP A 249 25.31 -10.94 15.90
C TRP A 249 25.94 -12.15 15.21
N LYS A 250 25.41 -13.32 15.51
CA LYS A 250 25.87 -14.61 15.01
C LYS A 250 24.82 -15.19 14.09
N ASN A 251 24.98 -15.04 12.79
CA ASN A 251 23.99 -15.45 11.80
C ASN A 251 24.67 -16.12 10.60
N SER A 252 24.43 -17.42 10.42
CA SER A 252 24.99 -18.21 9.32
C SER A 252 24.44 -17.82 7.93
N HIS A 253 23.31 -17.13 7.89
CA HIS A 253 22.69 -16.65 6.64
C HIS A 253 23.18 -15.26 6.20
N LEU A 254 24.17 -14.68 6.90
CA LEU A 254 24.74 -13.39 6.55
C LEU A 254 26.25 -13.53 6.19
N PRO A 255 26.58 -14.05 5.01
CA PRO A 255 27.98 -14.12 4.59
C PRO A 255 28.60 -12.73 4.38
N ALA A 256 29.92 -12.67 4.41
CA ALA A 256 30.65 -11.46 4.04
C ALA A 256 30.31 -11.04 2.61
N GLY A 257 30.16 -9.74 2.37
CA GLY A 257 29.71 -9.16 1.12
C GLY A 257 28.21 -8.80 1.10
N THR A 258 27.40 -9.42 1.95
CA THR A 258 25.95 -9.12 2.06
C THR A 258 25.72 -7.65 2.41
N VAL A 259 24.62 -7.10 1.88
CA VAL A 259 24.07 -5.80 2.29
C VAL A 259 22.85 -6.03 3.17
N PHE A 260 22.88 -5.48 4.38
CA PHE A 260 21.80 -5.62 5.35
C PHE A 260 21.09 -4.29 5.56
N ALA A 261 19.80 -4.25 5.29
CA ALA A 261 18.96 -3.10 5.54
C ALA A 261 18.31 -3.21 6.92
N ALA A 262 18.97 -2.58 7.91
CA ALA A 262 18.56 -2.61 9.31
C ALA A 262 17.46 -1.59 9.57
N ARG A 263 16.36 -2.01 10.21
CA ARG A 263 15.17 -1.22 10.45
C ARG A 263 14.52 -1.51 11.79
N THR A 264 13.53 -0.72 12.14
CA THR A 264 12.49 -1.02 13.13
C THR A 264 11.17 -1.29 12.41
N GLY A 265 10.16 -1.75 13.11
CA GLY A 265 8.80 -1.86 12.56
C GLY A 265 8.08 -0.51 12.38
N TYR A 266 8.67 0.60 12.82
CA TYR A 266 8.02 1.91 12.81
C TYR A 266 7.86 2.49 11.41
N ARG A 267 6.61 2.79 11.03
CA ARG A 267 6.21 3.36 9.73
C ARG A 267 5.28 4.56 9.93
N PRO A 268 5.85 5.78 10.14
CA PRO A 268 5.06 6.95 10.55
C PRO A 268 4.15 7.50 9.46
N GLN A 269 4.53 7.41 8.19
CA GLN A 269 3.79 8.06 7.10
C GLN A 269 4.18 7.56 5.72
N PRO A 270 3.25 7.58 4.73
CA PRO A 270 3.55 7.31 3.32
C PRO A 270 4.26 8.50 2.65
N ALA A 271 4.77 8.31 1.42
CA ALA A 271 5.25 9.42 0.60
C ALA A 271 4.09 10.24 0.02
N ILE A 272 3.00 9.60 -0.36
CA ILE A 272 1.78 10.26 -0.83
C ILE A 272 0.60 9.71 -0.03
N PHE A 273 -0.16 10.62 0.59
CA PHE A 273 -1.38 10.29 1.31
C PHE A 273 -2.59 10.89 0.60
N ILE A 274 -3.55 10.03 0.23
CA ILE A 274 -4.79 10.41 -0.44
C ILE A 274 -5.94 10.00 0.47
N THR A 275 -6.78 10.95 0.85
CA THR A 275 -7.93 10.68 1.72
C THR A 275 -9.15 11.48 1.30
N GLU A 276 -10.35 10.87 1.46
CA GLU A 276 -11.65 11.50 1.18
C GLU A 276 -11.72 12.16 -0.22
N SER A 277 -10.96 11.61 -1.20
CA SER A 277 -10.75 12.20 -2.52
C SER A 277 -11.33 11.32 -3.63
N ARG A 278 -11.57 11.90 -4.81
CA ARG A 278 -12.09 11.18 -5.96
C ARG A 278 -11.49 11.65 -7.28
N ASP A 279 -11.47 10.77 -8.27
CA ASP A 279 -10.89 11.04 -9.60
C ASP A 279 -9.43 11.51 -9.51
N ILE A 280 -8.59 10.70 -8.86
CA ILE A 280 -7.17 11.03 -8.65
C ILE A 280 -6.30 10.23 -9.61
N ARG A 281 -5.38 10.91 -10.27
CA ARG A 281 -4.41 10.30 -11.18
C ARG A 281 -2.98 10.65 -10.78
N LEU A 282 -2.16 9.62 -10.60
CA LEU A 282 -0.71 9.74 -10.43
C LEU A 282 -0.03 9.15 -11.66
N GLU A 283 0.69 9.98 -12.42
CA GLU A 283 1.26 9.58 -13.71
C GLU A 283 2.75 9.96 -13.80
N ASP A 284 3.57 9.08 -14.38
CA ASP A 284 5.01 9.31 -14.55
C ASP A 284 5.73 9.72 -13.25
N MET A 285 5.34 9.11 -12.12
CA MET A 285 5.89 9.41 -10.80
C MET A 285 7.00 8.42 -10.43
N ASN A 286 7.98 8.88 -9.64
CA ASN A 286 9.00 8.00 -9.06
C ASN A 286 9.11 8.23 -7.55
N ILE A 287 9.06 7.14 -6.78
CA ILE A 287 9.32 7.13 -5.34
C ILE A 287 10.59 6.29 -5.12
N HIS A 288 11.65 6.92 -4.64
CA HIS A 288 12.90 6.22 -4.33
C HIS A 288 13.03 5.83 -2.86
N PHE A 289 12.29 6.51 -2.00
CA PHE A 289 12.16 6.13 -0.59
C PHE A 289 10.86 6.70 0.02
N ALA A 290 10.30 5.94 0.98
CA ALA A 290 9.24 6.40 1.88
C ALA A 290 9.44 5.80 3.28
N GLU A 291 9.09 6.57 4.32
CA GLU A 291 9.19 6.14 5.72
C GLU A 291 8.08 5.17 6.15
N GLY A 292 7.09 4.95 5.32
CA GLY A 292 6.03 3.97 5.37
C GLY A 292 5.81 3.40 3.98
N MET A 293 4.66 3.64 3.39
CA MET A 293 4.28 3.21 2.05
C MET A 293 4.60 4.25 0.97
N GLY A 294 4.71 3.84 -0.28
CA GLY A 294 4.90 4.77 -1.40
C GLY A 294 3.67 5.65 -1.59
N VAL A 295 2.49 5.06 -1.75
CA VAL A 295 1.21 5.76 -1.67
C VAL A 295 0.23 4.99 -0.79
N LEU A 296 -0.46 5.70 0.09
CA LEU A 296 -1.62 5.19 0.81
C LEU A 296 -2.84 6.01 0.44
N THR A 297 -3.89 5.31 0.02
CA THR A 297 -5.19 5.88 -0.30
C THR A 297 -6.25 5.29 0.62
N GLN A 298 -7.00 6.14 1.31
CA GLN A 298 -8.11 5.69 2.16
C GLN A 298 -9.38 6.50 1.90
N ASN A 299 -10.55 5.87 2.04
CA ASN A 299 -11.85 6.53 1.88
C ASN A 299 -11.96 7.36 0.59
N SER A 300 -11.41 6.85 -0.50
CA SER A 300 -11.32 7.58 -1.76
C SER A 300 -11.87 6.75 -2.91
N ARG A 301 -12.16 7.40 -4.04
CA ARG A 301 -12.84 6.77 -5.16
C ARG A 301 -12.17 7.09 -6.49
N ASP A 302 -12.13 6.09 -7.38
CA ASP A 302 -11.63 6.20 -8.76
C ASP A 302 -10.17 6.72 -8.80
N ILE A 303 -9.23 5.81 -8.52
CA ILE A 303 -7.81 6.11 -8.41
C ILE A 303 -7.05 5.45 -9.55
N THR A 304 -6.23 6.20 -10.24
CA THR A 304 -5.38 5.71 -11.33
C THR A 304 -3.92 5.96 -11.03
N LEU A 305 -3.12 4.90 -11.08
CA LEU A 305 -1.66 4.94 -11.09
C LEU A 305 -1.18 4.48 -12.46
N GLU A 306 -0.58 5.38 -13.22
CA GLU A 306 -0.08 5.11 -14.57
C GLU A 306 1.40 5.46 -14.66
N ARG A 307 2.27 4.48 -14.94
CA ARG A 307 3.72 4.66 -14.87
C ARG A 307 4.17 5.30 -13.55
N PHE A 308 3.54 4.83 -12.47
CA PHE A 308 3.90 5.18 -11.10
C PHE A 308 4.90 4.14 -10.58
N HIS A 309 6.12 4.57 -10.31
CA HIS A 309 7.21 3.67 -9.97
C HIS A 309 7.66 3.86 -8.53
N VAL A 310 7.72 2.76 -7.78
CA VAL A 310 8.46 2.65 -6.53
C VAL A 310 9.69 1.82 -6.83
N GLN A 311 10.83 2.46 -7.01
CA GLN A 311 12.00 1.81 -7.57
C GLN A 311 13.31 2.37 -7.02
N LEU A 312 14.35 1.56 -7.07
CA LEU A 312 15.68 1.99 -6.70
C LEU A 312 16.14 3.14 -7.59
N ARG A 313 16.87 4.09 -7.01
CA ARG A 313 17.49 5.16 -7.79
C ARG A 313 18.51 4.57 -8.76
N PRO A 314 18.44 4.86 -10.06
CA PRO A 314 19.45 4.44 -11.02
C PRO A 314 20.86 4.85 -10.56
N ARG A 315 21.80 3.91 -10.54
CA ARG A 315 23.17 4.10 -10.03
C ARG A 315 23.25 4.56 -8.57
N GLY A 316 22.15 4.48 -7.83
CA GLY A 316 22.13 4.69 -6.37
C GLY A 316 22.74 3.52 -5.63
N GLY A 317 23.21 3.78 -4.41
CA GLY A 317 23.83 2.75 -3.55
C GLY A 317 22.85 2.04 -2.64
N ARG A 318 21.53 2.35 -2.66
CA ARG A 318 20.51 1.75 -1.81
C ARG A 318 19.99 0.42 -2.38
N TYR A 319 19.59 -0.47 -1.48
CA TYR A 319 19.04 -1.79 -1.77
C TYR A 319 17.56 -1.92 -1.37
N PHE A 320 16.95 -0.85 -0.95
CA PHE A 320 15.54 -0.78 -0.52
C PHE A 320 14.89 0.50 -1.04
N THR A 321 13.56 0.49 -1.10
CA THR A 321 12.71 1.63 -1.45
C THR A 321 11.83 2.04 -0.27
N THR A 322 10.68 1.43 -0.06
CA THR A 322 9.74 1.79 1.02
C THR A 322 9.95 0.96 2.28
N GLN A 323 9.60 1.52 3.44
CA GLN A 323 9.60 0.81 4.72
C GLN A 323 8.51 -0.28 4.78
N ALA A 324 7.42 -0.08 4.05
CA ALA A 324 6.30 -1.01 3.89
C ALA A 324 5.92 -1.12 2.40
N ASP A 325 4.63 -1.15 2.06
CA ASP A 325 4.15 -1.40 0.70
C ASP A 325 4.53 -0.30 -0.30
N ALA A 326 4.54 -0.63 -1.59
CA ALA A 326 4.59 0.39 -2.62
C ALA A 326 3.27 1.16 -2.71
N THR A 327 2.15 0.44 -2.75
CA THR A 327 0.80 1.03 -2.89
C THR A 327 -0.20 0.33 -1.97
N HIS A 328 -1.07 1.11 -1.33
CA HIS A 328 -2.02 0.57 -0.37
C HIS A 328 -3.35 1.32 -0.42
N PHE A 329 -4.46 0.58 -0.49
CA PHE A 329 -5.80 1.13 -0.67
C PHE A 329 -6.75 0.57 0.38
N VAL A 330 -7.30 1.44 1.23
CA VAL A 330 -8.16 1.05 2.34
C VAL A 330 -9.53 1.72 2.21
N ALA A 331 -10.59 0.93 2.29
CA ALA A 331 -11.97 1.41 2.25
C ALA A 331 -12.22 2.36 1.04
N CYS A 332 -11.67 2.03 -0.11
CA CYS A 332 -11.85 2.76 -1.36
C CYS A 332 -13.11 2.30 -2.10
N GLU A 333 -13.55 3.10 -3.07
CA GLU A 333 -14.71 2.84 -3.91
C GLU A 333 -14.37 2.97 -5.40
N GLY A 334 -15.32 2.61 -6.27
CA GLY A 334 -15.17 2.75 -7.73
C GLY A 334 -14.12 1.83 -8.31
N LYS A 335 -13.19 2.38 -9.09
CA LYS A 335 -12.11 1.62 -9.73
C LYS A 335 -10.74 2.04 -9.22
N ILE A 336 -9.90 1.08 -8.88
CA ILE A 336 -8.46 1.24 -8.73
C ILE A 336 -7.78 0.67 -9.96
N SER A 337 -7.04 1.49 -10.67
CA SER A 337 -6.29 1.11 -11.87
C SER A 337 -4.80 1.36 -11.65
N VAL A 338 -3.99 0.30 -11.75
CA VAL A 338 -2.53 0.35 -11.58
C VAL A 338 -1.89 -0.27 -12.80
N GLN A 339 -1.32 0.56 -13.67
CA GLN A 339 -0.89 0.13 -15.00
C GLN A 339 0.49 0.65 -15.36
N HIS A 340 1.27 -0.17 -16.07
CA HIS A 340 2.62 0.17 -16.53
C HIS A 340 3.57 0.62 -15.42
N CYS A 341 3.35 0.13 -14.19
CA CYS A 341 4.09 0.50 -13.01
C CYS A 341 5.28 -0.43 -12.78
N ARG A 342 6.25 0.04 -11.99
CA ARG A 342 7.40 -0.75 -11.55
C ARG A 342 7.54 -0.65 -10.05
N PHE A 343 7.52 -1.80 -9.39
CA PHE A 343 7.62 -1.92 -7.94
C PHE A 343 8.79 -2.84 -7.61
N GLU A 344 9.81 -2.30 -6.95
CA GLU A 344 11.01 -3.08 -6.62
C GLU A 344 11.59 -2.75 -5.26
N ASN A 345 12.12 -3.78 -4.59
CA ASN A 345 12.85 -3.68 -3.33
C ASN A 345 12.08 -2.98 -2.18
N MET A 346 10.76 -3.07 -2.18
CA MET A 346 9.95 -2.67 -1.03
C MET A 346 10.20 -3.63 0.13
N MET A 347 10.00 -3.14 1.34
CA MET A 347 10.10 -3.99 2.53
C MET A 347 8.75 -4.58 2.96
N ASP A 348 7.78 -4.55 2.05
CA ASP A 348 6.50 -5.27 2.08
C ASP A 348 5.91 -5.41 0.65
N ASP A 349 4.59 -5.43 0.47
CA ASP A 349 3.88 -5.73 -0.75
C ASP A 349 4.01 -4.64 -1.84
N ALA A 350 3.80 -4.99 -3.10
CA ALA A 350 3.68 -3.98 -4.15
C ALA A 350 2.30 -3.32 -4.15
N LEU A 351 1.26 -4.08 -3.87
CA LEU A 351 -0.12 -3.59 -3.76
C LEU A 351 -0.84 -4.31 -2.63
N ASN A 352 -1.58 -3.54 -1.81
CA ASN A 352 -2.58 -4.09 -0.89
C ASN A 352 -3.91 -3.33 -1.07
N VAL A 353 -5.03 -4.07 -1.18
CA VAL A 353 -6.39 -3.52 -1.31
C VAL A 353 -7.32 -4.25 -0.36
N HIS A 354 -7.92 -3.52 0.58
CA HIS A 354 -8.84 -4.12 1.55
C HIS A 354 -9.82 -3.09 2.17
N GLY A 355 -10.87 -3.59 2.80
CA GLY A 355 -11.67 -2.86 3.77
C GLY A 355 -11.16 -3.12 5.20
N VAL A 356 -11.95 -2.72 6.21
CA VAL A 356 -11.62 -2.98 7.62
C VAL A 356 -12.84 -3.55 8.33
N TYR A 357 -12.64 -4.66 9.04
CA TYR A 357 -13.64 -5.20 9.96
C TYR A 357 -13.70 -4.37 11.23
N LEU A 358 -14.91 -4.01 11.66
CA LEU A 358 -15.16 -3.57 13.03
C LEU A 358 -15.72 -4.72 13.85
N LYS A 359 -15.02 -5.13 14.89
CA LYS A 359 -15.53 -6.16 15.80
C LYS A 359 -16.67 -5.61 16.65
N VAL A 360 -17.80 -6.31 16.69
CA VAL A 360 -18.94 -5.92 17.51
C VAL A 360 -18.60 -6.14 18.99
N THR A 361 -18.65 -5.05 19.77
CA THR A 361 -18.33 -5.04 21.21
C THR A 361 -19.56 -4.85 22.08
N ALA A 362 -20.64 -4.24 21.53
CA ALA A 362 -21.91 -4.08 22.20
C ALA A 362 -23.08 -4.01 21.21
N ARG A 363 -24.29 -4.29 21.72
CA ARG A 363 -25.55 -4.04 21.04
C ARG A 363 -26.39 -3.06 21.85
N GLU A 364 -26.84 -1.98 21.22
CA GLU A 364 -27.68 -0.96 21.84
C GLU A 364 -29.08 -0.95 21.19
N GLY A 365 -29.98 -1.81 21.71
CA GLY A 365 -31.35 -1.94 21.18
C GLY A 365 -31.45 -2.74 19.86
N LYS A 366 -32.46 -2.41 19.05
CA LYS A 366 -32.82 -3.21 17.87
C LYS A 366 -32.05 -2.84 16.60
N HIS A 367 -31.55 -1.62 16.51
CA HIS A 367 -30.96 -1.08 15.29
C HIS A 367 -29.49 -0.69 15.41
N THR A 368 -28.88 -0.81 16.59
CA THR A 368 -27.57 -0.21 16.84
C THR A 368 -26.56 -1.25 17.35
N LEU A 369 -25.39 -1.27 16.73
CA LEU A 369 -24.21 -2.00 17.20
C LEU A 369 -23.08 -1.02 17.50
N VAL A 370 -22.27 -1.36 18.49
CA VAL A 370 -20.97 -0.72 18.73
C VAL A 370 -19.90 -1.60 18.10
N GLY A 371 -19.11 -1.03 17.22
CA GLY A 371 -18.01 -1.70 16.53
C GLY A 371 -16.68 -1.06 16.87
N ARG A 372 -15.65 -1.91 17.07
CA ARG A 372 -14.30 -1.48 17.44
C ARG A 372 -13.29 -1.79 16.36
N PHE A 373 -12.46 -0.82 16.02
CA PHE A 373 -11.20 -1.04 15.32
C PHE A 373 -10.23 -1.81 16.23
N MET A 374 -9.82 -2.99 15.81
CA MET A 374 -9.02 -3.88 16.66
C MET A 374 -7.52 -3.72 16.48
N HIS A 375 -7.08 -3.35 15.28
CA HIS A 375 -5.65 -3.21 15.01
C HIS A 375 -5.13 -1.81 15.36
N GLU A 376 -3.97 -1.73 16.02
CA GLU A 376 -3.36 -0.49 16.51
C GLU A 376 -3.00 0.52 15.39
N GLN A 377 -2.77 0.05 14.18
CA GLN A 377 -2.45 0.87 13.02
C GLN A 377 -3.66 1.10 12.10
N ALA A 378 -4.88 0.68 12.49
CA ALA A 378 -6.06 0.81 11.64
C ALA A 378 -7.25 1.33 12.46
N PHE A 379 -7.24 2.61 12.81
CA PHE A 379 -8.34 3.24 13.55
C PHE A 379 -8.44 4.75 13.27
N GLY A 380 -9.54 5.34 13.69
CA GLY A 380 -9.70 6.80 13.80
C GLY A 380 -10.04 7.53 12.51
N TYR A 381 -10.24 6.82 11.40
CA TYR A 381 -10.75 7.39 10.14
C TYR A 381 -12.23 7.03 9.93
N THR A 382 -12.88 7.70 9.00
CA THR A 382 -14.31 7.50 8.70
C THR A 382 -14.55 6.10 8.14
N TRP A 383 -15.17 5.21 8.94
CA TRP A 383 -15.44 3.82 8.53
C TRP A 383 -16.68 3.69 7.63
N ALA A 384 -17.71 4.48 7.87
CA ALA A 384 -18.95 4.48 7.09
C ALA A 384 -19.59 5.87 7.05
N MET A 385 -20.51 6.04 6.11
CA MET A 385 -21.40 7.20 5.99
C MET A 385 -22.85 6.72 5.98
N PRO A 386 -23.83 7.59 6.28
CA PRO A 386 -25.25 7.26 6.09
C PRO A 386 -25.53 6.80 4.64
N GLY A 387 -26.23 5.67 4.51
CA GLY A 387 -26.51 5.00 3.24
C GLY A 387 -25.51 3.90 2.86
N ASP A 388 -24.36 3.78 3.53
CA ASP A 388 -23.43 2.67 3.29
C ASP A 388 -24.09 1.34 3.67
N SER A 389 -23.83 0.29 2.88
CA SER A 389 -24.30 -1.07 3.08
C SER A 389 -23.30 -1.85 3.92
N VAL A 390 -23.78 -2.55 4.92
CA VAL A 390 -22.95 -3.33 5.86
C VAL A 390 -23.44 -4.77 5.92
N ARG A 391 -22.50 -5.70 5.95
CA ARG A 391 -22.71 -7.11 6.23
C ARG A 391 -22.04 -7.48 7.56
N LEU A 392 -22.62 -8.48 8.21
CA LEU A 392 -22.02 -9.07 9.42
C LEU A 392 -21.36 -10.42 9.08
N VAL A 393 -20.20 -10.65 9.66
CA VAL A 393 -19.37 -11.84 9.41
C VAL A 393 -18.89 -12.40 10.75
N THR A 394 -18.96 -13.72 10.93
CA THR A 394 -18.39 -14.38 12.12
C THR A 394 -16.86 -14.39 12.07
N SER A 395 -16.18 -14.31 13.22
CA SER A 395 -14.71 -14.36 13.29
C SER A 395 -14.15 -15.78 13.25
N ARG A 396 -14.93 -16.78 13.70
CA ARG A 396 -14.51 -18.19 13.83
C ARG A 396 -14.32 -18.89 12.50
N ASP A 397 -15.34 -18.83 11.68
CA ASP A 397 -15.47 -19.59 10.44
C ASP A 397 -15.67 -18.70 9.20
N ILE A 398 -15.63 -17.38 9.39
CA ILE A 398 -15.82 -16.36 8.34
C ILE A 398 -17.06 -16.67 7.51
N GLN A 399 -18.20 -16.82 8.19
CA GLN A 399 -19.50 -16.93 7.55
C GLN A 399 -20.17 -15.56 7.47
N GLY A 400 -20.60 -15.15 6.28
CA GLY A 400 -21.52 -14.04 6.12
C GLY A 400 -22.86 -14.39 6.74
N LEU A 401 -23.38 -13.55 7.62
CA LEU A 401 -24.69 -13.68 8.20
C LEU A 401 -25.75 -13.13 7.25
N GLU A 402 -27.00 -13.59 7.42
CA GLU A 402 -28.13 -13.12 6.63
C GLU A 402 -28.38 -11.62 6.81
N GLY A 403 -28.73 -10.97 5.74
CA GLY A 403 -29.09 -9.55 5.69
C GLY A 403 -27.94 -8.64 5.28
N THR A 404 -28.34 -7.58 4.64
CA THR A 404 -27.52 -6.39 4.39
C THR A 404 -28.20 -5.23 5.09
N PHE A 405 -27.45 -4.47 5.86
CA PHE A 405 -27.95 -3.41 6.72
C PHE A 405 -27.46 -2.07 6.20
N HIS A 406 -28.31 -1.06 6.16
CA HIS A 406 -27.97 0.27 5.69
C HIS A 406 -27.70 1.21 6.87
N VAL A 407 -26.58 1.87 6.84
CA VAL A 407 -26.17 2.80 7.90
C VAL A 407 -27.10 4.03 7.87
N ARG A 408 -27.84 4.23 8.95
CA ARG A 408 -28.65 5.45 9.20
C ARG A 408 -27.80 6.56 9.78
N SER A 409 -26.97 6.23 10.77
CA SER A 409 -26.08 7.18 11.44
C SER A 409 -24.87 6.49 12.04
N ILE A 410 -23.80 7.28 12.22
CA ILE A 410 -22.58 6.86 12.87
C ILE A 410 -22.12 7.95 13.85
N SER A 411 -21.70 7.55 15.03
CA SER A 411 -21.14 8.44 16.06
C SER A 411 -20.02 7.75 16.83
N PRO A 412 -19.10 8.50 17.47
CA PRO A 412 -18.11 7.88 18.33
C PRO A 412 -18.79 7.23 19.54
N ALA A 413 -18.29 6.09 19.98
CA ALA A 413 -18.69 5.45 21.23
C ALA A 413 -17.65 5.70 22.35
N ASP A 414 -16.42 6.03 21.95
CA ASP A 414 -15.31 6.43 22.82
C ASP A 414 -14.85 7.86 22.49
N GLY A 415 -15.31 8.87 23.19
CA GLY A 415 -14.96 10.26 22.94
C GLY A 415 -16.03 11.06 22.17
N ASP A 416 -15.68 12.28 21.75
CA ASP A 416 -16.62 13.25 21.20
C ASP A 416 -16.49 13.44 19.68
N GLN A 417 -15.48 12.85 19.04
CA GLN A 417 -15.19 13.03 17.62
C GLN A 417 -15.02 11.69 16.91
N LEU A 418 -15.54 11.59 15.69
CA LEU A 418 -15.34 10.40 14.84
C LEU A 418 -13.86 10.21 14.49
N LYS A 419 -13.14 11.30 14.19
CA LYS A 419 -11.70 11.22 13.93
C LYS A 419 -10.96 10.90 15.23
N GLY A 420 -10.23 9.80 15.21
CA GLY A 420 -9.50 9.29 16.38
C GLY A 420 -10.26 8.27 17.22
N ALA A 421 -11.57 8.12 17.02
CA ALA A 421 -12.36 7.11 17.73
C ALA A 421 -11.91 5.69 17.37
N ARG A 422 -11.81 4.84 18.36
CA ARG A 422 -11.59 3.39 18.22
C ARG A 422 -12.89 2.61 18.25
N GLU A 423 -13.91 3.13 18.90
CA GLU A 423 -15.24 2.54 18.95
C GLU A 423 -16.27 3.45 18.32
N LEU A 424 -17.10 2.87 17.46
CA LEU A 424 -18.11 3.56 16.68
C LEU A 424 -19.47 2.96 16.96
N ARG A 425 -20.43 3.81 17.30
CA ARG A 425 -21.85 3.45 17.39
C ARG A 425 -22.46 3.59 16.00
N ILE A 426 -22.97 2.48 15.46
CA ILE A 426 -23.54 2.42 14.11
C ILE A 426 -25.00 2.03 14.22
N THR A 427 -25.89 2.90 13.79
CA THR A 427 -27.33 2.65 13.76
C THR A 427 -27.75 2.36 12.33
N PHE A 428 -28.54 1.32 12.15
CA PHE A 428 -29.04 0.83 10.86
C PHE A 428 -30.51 1.18 10.65
N ASP A 429 -30.95 1.21 9.40
CA ASP A 429 -32.35 1.39 9.03
C ASP A 429 -33.18 0.15 9.37
N GLU A 430 -32.60 -1.03 9.18
CA GLU A 430 -33.23 -2.31 9.44
C GLU A 430 -33.12 -2.72 10.91
N GLU A 431 -34.08 -3.50 11.40
CA GLU A 431 -33.99 -4.18 12.68
C GLU A 431 -33.01 -5.37 12.58
N LEU A 432 -32.07 -5.42 13.49
CA LEU A 432 -31.06 -6.49 13.57
C LEU A 432 -31.69 -7.76 14.21
N PRO A 433 -31.42 -8.96 13.68
CA PRO A 433 -31.78 -10.21 14.34
C PRO A 433 -31.35 -10.24 15.81
N ALA A 434 -32.17 -10.87 16.65
CA ALA A 434 -31.96 -10.81 18.10
C ALA A 434 -30.65 -11.43 18.56
N ASP A 435 -30.14 -12.40 17.80
CA ASP A 435 -28.89 -13.14 18.07
C ASP A 435 -27.63 -12.44 17.52
N TYR A 436 -27.77 -11.25 16.92
CA TYR A 436 -26.61 -10.47 16.46
C TYR A 436 -26.03 -9.67 17.62
N THR A 437 -25.24 -10.35 18.42
CA THR A 437 -24.65 -9.84 19.66
C THR A 437 -23.13 -10.14 19.72
N PRO A 438 -22.37 -9.50 20.62
CA PRO A 438 -20.93 -9.76 20.78
C PRO A 438 -20.58 -11.22 21.05
N GLU A 439 -21.44 -11.96 21.76
CA GLU A 439 -21.23 -13.37 22.12
C GLU A 439 -21.13 -14.28 20.89
N ARG A 440 -21.73 -13.86 19.77
CA ARG A 440 -21.63 -14.55 18.48
C ARG A 440 -20.28 -14.33 17.77
N GLN A 441 -19.41 -13.49 18.34
CA GLN A 441 -18.09 -13.14 17.78
C GLN A 441 -18.19 -12.64 16.33
N ILE A 442 -19.03 -11.65 16.11
CA ILE A 442 -19.28 -11.06 14.79
C ILE A 442 -18.51 -9.76 14.60
N SER A 443 -18.24 -9.47 13.33
CA SER A 443 -17.67 -8.19 12.88
C SER A 443 -18.50 -7.61 11.75
N MET A 444 -18.47 -6.30 11.62
CA MET A 444 -19.11 -5.54 10.57
C MET A 444 -18.14 -5.32 9.40
N GLU A 445 -18.61 -5.56 8.19
CA GLU A 445 -17.90 -5.28 6.94
C GLU A 445 -18.68 -4.25 6.10
N ASN A 446 -18.03 -3.17 5.70
CA ASN A 446 -18.63 -2.17 4.83
C ASN A 446 -18.53 -2.63 3.36
N LEU A 447 -19.66 -2.90 2.72
CA LEU A 447 -19.74 -3.38 1.34
C LEU A 447 -19.75 -2.26 0.29
N THR A 448 -20.04 -1.02 0.70
CA THR A 448 -20.02 0.14 -0.20
C THR A 448 -18.59 0.52 -0.54
N ARG A 449 -17.71 0.48 0.45
CA ARG A 449 -16.30 0.87 0.33
C ARG A 449 -15.42 -0.28 -0.14
N THR A 450 -15.75 -0.77 -1.34
CA THR A 450 -15.10 -1.91 -2.00
C THR A 450 -14.88 -1.59 -3.47
N PRO A 451 -13.63 -1.43 -3.93
CA PRO A 451 -13.32 -1.06 -5.30
C PRO A 451 -13.23 -2.28 -6.23
N SER A 452 -13.45 -2.10 -7.52
CA SER A 452 -12.89 -2.98 -8.53
C SER A 452 -11.40 -2.68 -8.74
N VAL A 453 -10.62 -3.68 -9.15
CA VAL A 453 -9.16 -3.55 -9.30
C VAL A 453 -8.74 -4.00 -10.69
N ASP A 454 -7.91 -3.17 -11.33
CA ASP A 454 -7.22 -3.46 -12.57
C ASP A 454 -5.71 -3.28 -12.34
N PHE A 455 -5.01 -4.40 -12.24
CA PHE A 455 -3.56 -4.44 -12.07
C PHE A 455 -2.93 -5.08 -13.29
N SER A 456 -2.43 -4.26 -14.23
CA SER A 456 -2.00 -4.75 -15.54
C SER A 456 -0.71 -4.09 -16.06
N HIS A 457 0.06 -4.87 -16.83
CA HIS A 457 1.33 -4.43 -17.44
C HIS A 457 2.39 -3.96 -16.44
N ASN A 458 2.40 -4.50 -15.21
CA ASN A 458 3.31 -4.08 -14.16
C ASN A 458 4.50 -5.03 -14.01
N LEU A 459 5.60 -4.51 -13.47
CA LEU A 459 6.73 -5.27 -12.99
C LEU A 459 6.80 -5.18 -11.47
N VAL A 460 6.71 -6.31 -10.79
CA VAL A 460 6.91 -6.46 -9.34
C VAL A 460 8.11 -7.35 -9.10
N ARG A 461 9.12 -6.87 -8.34
CA ARG A 461 10.31 -7.68 -8.12
C ARG A 461 11.07 -7.37 -6.83
N HIS A 462 11.77 -8.39 -6.35
CA HIS A 462 12.77 -8.31 -5.27
C HIS A 462 12.23 -7.72 -3.96
N ASN A 463 10.94 -7.81 -3.73
CA ASN A 463 10.32 -7.27 -2.53
C ASN A 463 10.14 -8.36 -1.46
N ARG A 464 10.02 -7.90 -0.24
CA ARG A 464 9.64 -8.72 0.90
C ARG A 464 8.15 -9.06 0.81
N ALA A 465 7.80 -10.22 1.36
CA ALA A 465 6.46 -10.76 1.54
C ALA A 465 5.75 -11.08 0.21
N ARG A 466 4.69 -10.38 -0.16
CA ARG A 466 3.86 -10.74 -1.32
C ARG A 466 4.08 -9.78 -2.48
N GLY A 467 3.77 -10.24 -3.68
CA GLY A 467 3.65 -9.33 -4.81
C GLY A 467 2.46 -8.41 -4.60
N ILE A 468 1.25 -8.97 -4.62
CA ILE A 468 0.02 -8.21 -4.38
C ILE A 468 -0.92 -8.96 -3.43
N LEU A 469 -1.67 -8.19 -2.62
CA LEU A 469 -2.73 -8.66 -1.74
C LEU A 469 -4.02 -7.91 -2.08
N ILE A 470 -5.10 -8.64 -2.43
CA ILE A 470 -6.35 -8.00 -2.85
C ILE A 470 -7.54 -8.67 -2.17
N ASN A 471 -8.31 -7.88 -1.44
CA ASN A 471 -9.54 -8.29 -0.78
C ASN A 471 -10.69 -7.35 -1.17
N THR A 472 -11.50 -7.76 -2.13
CA THR A 472 -12.70 -7.01 -2.57
C THR A 472 -13.74 -7.94 -3.18
N PRO A 473 -15.04 -7.70 -2.97
CA PRO A 473 -16.11 -8.46 -3.64
C PRO A 473 -16.38 -7.97 -5.08
N ARG A 474 -15.66 -6.97 -5.56
CA ARG A 474 -15.82 -6.44 -6.91
C ARG A 474 -14.87 -7.13 -7.89
N PRO A 475 -15.10 -6.99 -9.21
CA PRO A 475 -14.23 -7.60 -10.21
C PRO A 475 -12.74 -7.20 -10.06
N VAL A 476 -11.87 -8.19 -10.17
CA VAL A 476 -10.41 -8.05 -10.12
C VAL A 476 -9.81 -8.59 -11.41
N LEU A 477 -9.03 -7.77 -12.10
CA LEU A 477 -8.24 -8.15 -13.27
C LEU A 477 -6.75 -8.02 -12.93
N ILE A 478 -6.00 -9.10 -13.14
CA ILE A 478 -4.55 -9.16 -12.98
C ILE A 478 -3.98 -9.74 -14.26
N GLU A 479 -3.48 -8.89 -15.17
CA GLU A 479 -3.04 -9.35 -16.47
C GLU A 479 -1.75 -8.71 -16.99
N ASP A 480 -1.03 -9.46 -17.80
CA ASP A 480 0.19 -8.99 -18.49
C ASP A 480 1.27 -8.46 -17.54
N ASN A 481 1.32 -8.97 -16.29
CA ASN A 481 2.32 -8.57 -15.31
C ASN A 481 3.52 -9.53 -15.28
N THR A 482 4.63 -9.02 -14.80
CA THR A 482 5.79 -9.84 -14.42
C THR A 482 6.01 -9.76 -12.92
N PHE A 483 5.98 -10.90 -12.25
CA PHE A 483 6.39 -11.08 -10.86
C PHE A 483 7.73 -11.81 -10.85
N ASP A 484 8.78 -11.12 -10.41
CA ASP A 484 10.16 -11.56 -10.56
C ASP A 484 10.86 -11.61 -9.20
N HIS A 485 11.22 -12.79 -8.72
CA HIS A 485 11.90 -13.01 -7.42
C HIS A 485 11.18 -12.32 -6.24
N VAL A 486 9.85 -12.35 -6.24
CA VAL A 486 9.05 -11.99 -5.07
C VAL A 486 9.30 -13.01 -3.98
N SER A 487 9.59 -12.57 -2.75
CA SER A 487 10.03 -13.51 -1.73
C SER A 487 8.93 -14.41 -1.16
N GLY A 488 7.67 -14.00 -1.18
CA GLY A 488 6.50 -14.83 -0.87
C GLY A 488 5.65 -15.11 -2.09
N SER A 489 4.34 -15.28 -1.90
CA SER A 489 3.37 -15.44 -3.00
C SER A 489 3.36 -14.24 -3.93
N ALA A 490 3.32 -14.46 -5.24
CA ALA A 490 3.13 -13.38 -6.20
C ALA A 490 1.75 -12.72 -6.03
N ILE A 491 0.72 -13.54 -5.78
CA ILE A 491 -0.66 -13.06 -5.58
C ILE A 491 -1.22 -13.73 -4.33
N LEU A 492 -1.77 -12.92 -3.43
CA LEU A 492 -2.47 -13.36 -2.23
C LEU A 492 -3.87 -12.75 -2.16
N PHE A 493 -4.85 -13.59 -1.83
CA PHE A 493 -6.18 -13.18 -1.38
C PHE A 493 -6.34 -13.69 0.05
N SER A 494 -6.40 -12.79 1.02
CA SER A 494 -6.39 -13.17 2.44
C SER A 494 -7.17 -12.17 3.29
N THR A 495 -8.46 -12.44 3.48
CA THR A 495 -9.24 -11.71 4.49
C THR A 495 -8.88 -12.19 5.88
N ASP A 496 -8.87 -11.28 6.84
CA ASP A 496 -8.48 -11.57 8.22
C ASP A 496 -9.39 -10.83 9.22
N ASN A 497 -10.19 -11.59 9.95
CA ASN A 497 -11.07 -11.05 11.00
C ASN A 497 -10.56 -11.38 12.43
N ASN A 498 -9.25 -11.60 12.58
CA ASN A 498 -8.66 -12.07 13.84
C ASN A 498 -7.34 -11.38 14.23
N MET A 499 -6.56 -10.89 13.26
CA MET A 499 -5.24 -10.29 13.47
C MET A 499 -5.15 -8.86 12.94
N TRP A 500 -5.14 -8.70 11.61
CA TRP A 500 -5.08 -7.39 10.95
C TRP A 500 -6.44 -6.74 10.76
N TYR A 501 -7.51 -7.54 10.79
CA TYR A 501 -8.89 -7.11 10.55
C TYR A 501 -9.11 -6.50 9.17
N GLU A 502 -8.36 -6.96 8.19
CA GLU A 502 -8.50 -6.58 6.79
C GLU A 502 -9.69 -7.32 6.16
N SER A 503 -10.69 -6.57 5.72
CA SER A 503 -11.92 -7.12 5.19
C SER A 503 -11.96 -7.15 3.67
N GLY A 504 -12.78 -8.03 3.12
CA GLY A 504 -13.06 -8.16 1.70
C GLY A 504 -13.21 -9.62 1.29
N GLN A 505 -14.33 -9.94 0.66
CA GLN A 505 -14.62 -11.27 0.12
C GLN A 505 -14.34 -11.24 -1.38
N THR A 506 -13.24 -11.82 -1.81
CA THR A 506 -12.93 -11.89 -3.24
C THR A 506 -13.88 -12.86 -3.96
N ARG A 507 -14.56 -12.39 -5.01
CA ARG A 507 -15.61 -13.13 -5.72
C ARG A 507 -15.29 -13.40 -7.18
N GLU A 508 -14.98 -12.37 -7.93
CA GLU A 508 -14.73 -12.44 -9.37
C GLU A 508 -13.31 -12.00 -9.68
N VAL A 509 -12.47 -12.95 -10.14
CA VAL A 509 -11.05 -12.71 -10.40
C VAL A 509 -10.65 -13.29 -11.75
N THR A 510 -9.91 -12.51 -12.52
CA THR A 510 -9.22 -13.00 -13.71
C THR A 510 -7.72 -12.75 -13.57
N ILE A 511 -6.93 -13.81 -13.56
CA ILE A 511 -5.45 -13.81 -13.54
C ILE A 511 -4.97 -14.40 -14.84
N ARG A 512 -4.47 -13.59 -15.77
CA ARG A 512 -4.11 -14.10 -17.09
C ARG A 512 -2.88 -13.44 -17.71
N ARG A 513 -2.16 -14.19 -18.52
CA ARG A 513 -0.98 -13.74 -19.27
C ARG A 513 0.12 -13.12 -18.40
N ASN A 514 0.21 -13.54 -17.13
CA ASN A 514 1.27 -13.11 -16.25
C ASN A 514 2.48 -14.04 -16.35
N LEU A 515 3.66 -13.49 -16.12
CA LEU A 515 4.89 -14.24 -15.90
C LEU A 515 5.22 -14.25 -14.40
N PHE A 516 5.32 -15.45 -13.84
CA PHE A 516 5.82 -15.68 -12.48
C PHE A 516 7.23 -16.27 -12.60
N GLN A 517 8.26 -15.44 -12.31
CA GLN A 517 9.67 -15.82 -12.44
C GLN A 517 10.29 -16.03 -11.07
N ASP A 518 10.58 -17.28 -10.74
CA ASP A 518 11.29 -17.70 -9.50
C ASP A 518 10.80 -16.99 -8.24
N VAL A 519 9.49 -16.91 -8.05
CA VAL A 519 8.85 -16.39 -6.83
C VAL A 519 8.90 -17.41 -5.70
N LEU A 520 8.48 -17.07 -4.48
CA LEU A 520 8.55 -17.92 -3.28
C LEU A 520 9.99 -18.20 -2.82
N THR A 521 10.89 -17.24 -2.91
CA THR A 521 12.29 -17.42 -2.47
C THR A 521 12.44 -17.46 -0.95
N SER A 522 11.37 -17.22 -0.18
CA SER A 522 11.33 -17.29 1.29
C SER A 522 9.99 -17.81 1.81
N LEU A 523 9.89 -17.99 3.13
CA LEU A 523 8.65 -18.35 3.83
C LEU A 523 8.12 -17.13 4.57
N TYR A 524 6.92 -16.71 4.21
CA TYR A 524 6.17 -15.66 4.90
C TYR A 524 4.79 -16.15 5.32
N GLN A 525 4.19 -15.45 6.25
CA GLN A 525 2.84 -15.70 6.73
C GLN A 525 1.83 -15.69 5.57
N PHE A 526 0.95 -16.69 5.51
CA PHE A 526 -0.09 -16.88 4.49
C PHE A 526 0.41 -17.09 3.06
N THR A 527 1.71 -17.34 2.86
CA THR A 527 2.30 -17.57 1.54
C THR A 527 2.83 -19.00 1.45
N SER A 528 2.17 -19.85 0.67
CA SER A 528 2.45 -21.28 0.55
C SER A 528 2.43 -21.80 -0.88
N ALA A 529 2.13 -20.93 -1.83
CA ALA A 529 2.16 -21.19 -3.26
C ALA A 529 2.41 -19.90 -4.05
N VAL A 530 2.69 -19.99 -5.34
CA VAL A 530 2.84 -18.82 -6.23
C VAL A 530 1.59 -17.95 -6.18
N ILE A 531 0.42 -18.57 -6.25
CA ILE A 531 -0.89 -17.92 -6.01
C ILE A 531 -1.49 -18.54 -4.75
N SER A 532 -1.80 -17.73 -3.76
CA SER A 532 -2.43 -18.17 -2.52
C SER A 532 -3.79 -17.51 -2.31
N ILE A 533 -4.82 -18.31 -2.08
CA ILE A 533 -6.14 -17.88 -1.62
C ILE A 533 -6.27 -18.42 -0.19
N HIS A 534 -5.90 -17.61 0.78
CA HIS A 534 -5.65 -18.05 2.15
C HIS A 534 -6.36 -17.14 3.17
N PRO A 535 -7.70 -17.16 3.25
CA PRO A 535 -8.43 -16.48 4.31
C PRO A 535 -8.03 -17.05 5.67
N ILE A 536 -8.03 -16.22 6.70
CA ILE A 536 -7.74 -16.66 8.07
C ILE A 536 -9.02 -17.18 8.70
N ILE A 537 -9.19 -18.48 8.66
CA ILE A 537 -10.38 -19.18 9.19
C ILE A 537 -9.94 -20.10 10.34
N PRO A 538 -10.08 -19.68 11.61
CA PRO A 538 -9.67 -20.49 12.76
C PRO A 538 -10.34 -21.87 12.81
N GLU A 539 -11.61 -21.95 12.44
CA GLU A 539 -12.40 -23.18 12.47
C GLU A 539 -12.96 -23.53 11.09
N LEU A 540 -12.07 -23.81 10.13
CA LEU A 540 -12.47 -24.15 8.76
C LEU A 540 -13.46 -25.33 8.70
N ALA A 541 -13.32 -26.32 9.57
CA ALA A 541 -14.19 -27.49 9.61
C ALA A 541 -15.65 -27.16 9.98
N SER A 542 -15.90 -26.03 10.64
CA SER A 542 -17.26 -25.58 11.01
C SER A 542 -17.93 -24.74 9.92
N GLN A 543 -17.21 -24.41 8.87
CA GLN A 543 -17.71 -23.59 7.77
C GLN A 543 -18.70 -24.38 6.90
N HIS A 544 -19.87 -23.82 6.62
CA HIS A 544 -20.89 -24.47 5.80
C HIS A 544 -20.75 -24.21 4.31
N HIS A 545 -20.27 -23.01 3.94
CA HIS A 545 -20.07 -22.59 2.55
C HIS A 545 -18.72 -21.93 2.38
N PRO A 546 -18.01 -22.19 1.25
CA PRO A 546 -16.79 -21.49 0.94
C PRO A 546 -16.98 -19.98 0.98
N PHE A 547 -15.95 -19.25 1.44
CA PHE A 547 -16.03 -17.80 1.59
C PHE A 547 -15.73 -17.08 0.27
N TYR A 548 -14.74 -17.53 -0.48
CA TYR A 548 -14.33 -16.91 -1.74
C TYR A 548 -15.03 -17.51 -2.96
N GLY A 549 -15.09 -16.76 -4.04
CA GLY A 549 -15.72 -17.13 -5.31
C GLY A 549 -17.24 -17.06 -5.23
N GLN A 550 -17.92 -18.18 -5.00
CA GLN A 550 -19.36 -18.39 -4.86
C GLN A 550 -20.11 -18.76 -6.15
N GLU A 551 -19.44 -18.79 -7.31
CA GLU A 551 -20.03 -19.26 -8.55
C GLU A 551 -19.02 -20.10 -9.36
N PRO A 552 -19.44 -21.06 -10.18
CA PRO A 552 -18.53 -21.80 -11.05
C PRO A 552 -17.68 -20.88 -11.92
N LYS A 553 -16.36 -21.11 -11.94
CA LYS A 553 -15.39 -20.32 -12.74
C LYS A 553 -15.30 -18.83 -12.37
N SER A 554 -15.66 -18.46 -11.16
CA SER A 554 -15.56 -17.09 -10.69
C SER A 554 -14.11 -16.63 -10.49
N ILE A 555 -13.19 -17.57 -10.20
CA ILE A 555 -11.75 -17.30 -10.11
C ILE A 555 -11.05 -18.01 -11.27
N ARG A 556 -10.58 -17.24 -12.24
CA ARG A 556 -9.99 -17.73 -13.47
C ARG A 556 -8.49 -17.47 -13.49
N ILE A 557 -7.70 -18.53 -13.66
CA ILE A 557 -6.24 -18.50 -13.75
C ILE A 557 -5.88 -19.09 -15.11
N GLU A 558 -5.64 -18.21 -16.10
CA GLU A 558 -5.61 -18.60 -17.50
C GLU A 558 -4.36 -18.06 -18.23
N ASP A 559 -3.76 -18.87 -19.08
CA ASP A 559 -2.69 -18.47 -20.02
C ASP A 559 -1.48 -17.79 -19.35
N ASN A 560 -1.16 -18.15 -18.09
CA ASN A 560 0.00 -17.63 -17.38
C ASN A 560 1.23 -18.53 -17.62
N ILE A 561 2.41 -17.97 -17.41
CA ILE A 561 3.68 -18.69 -17.44
C ILE A 561 4.23 -18.75 -16.00
N PHE A 562 4.35 -19.99 -15.48
CA PHE A 562 4.96 -20.28 -14.18
C PHE A 562 6.38 -20.80 -14.43
N ARG A 563 7.34 -19.91 -14.41
CA ARG A 563 8.77 -20.22 -14.51
C ARG A 563 9.33 -20.29 -13.10
N THR A 564 9.41 -21.50 -12.53
CA THR A 564 9.62 -21.67 -11.09
C THR A 564 10.59 -22.80 -10.75
N PHE A 565 11.37 -22.58 -9.68
CA PHE A 565 12.30 -23.57 -9.12
C PHE A 565 11.63 -24.55 -8.14
N ASP A 566 10.46 -24.23 -7.59
CA ASP A 566 9.77 -25.07 -6.60
C ASP A 566 8.38 -25.53 -7.09
N THR A 567 7.74 -26.39 -6.34
CA THR A 567 6.55 -27.13 -6.77
C THR A 567 5.23 -26.37 -6.59
N PRO A 568 4.96 -25.61 -5.48
CA PRO A 568 3.61 -25.13 -5.18
C PRO A 568 3.18 -23.97 -6.08
N LEU A 569 2.14 -24.19 -6.89
CA LEU A 569 1.60 -23.18 -7.81
C LEU A 569 0.36 -22.50 -7.27
N LEU A 570 -0.59 -23.28 -6.74
CA LEU A 570 -1.84 -22.76 -6.19
C LEU A 570 -2.14 -23.41 -4.83
N HIS A 571 -2.35 -22.58 -3.82
CA HIS A 571 -2.97 -22.99 -2.57
C HIS A 571 -4.28 -22.22 -2.41
N ALA A 572 -5.40 -22.93 -2.31
CA ALA A 572 -6.72 -22.32 -2.13
C ALA A 572 -7.43 -22.94 -0.93
N ILE A 573 -7.94 -22.08 -0.06
CA ILE A 573 -8.76 -22.45 1.10
C ILE A 573 -10.12 -21.78 0.94
N SER A 574 -11.19 -22.55 1.24
CA SER A 574 -12.55 -22.01 1.29
C SER A 574 -12.97 -21.25 0.02
N THR A 575 -12.78 -21.89 -1.14
CA THR A 575 -13.01 -21.27 -2.45
C THR A 575 -14.01 -22.07 -3.25
N ASP A 576 -14.97 -21.40 -3.90
CA ASP A 576 -15.95 -21.96 -4.81
C ASP A 576 -15.75 -21.41 -6.23
N GLY A 577 -15.48 -22.27 -7.20
CA GLY A 577 -15.38 -21.89 -8.60
C GLY A 577 -13.99 -21.43 -9.05
N ILE A 578 -13.01 -22.33 -9.09
CA ILE A 578 -11.69 -22.09 -9.71
C ILE A 578 -11.67 -22.73 -11.11
N LEU A 579 -11.24 -21.95 -12.09
CA LEU A 579 -10.84 -22.43 -13.41
C LEU A 579 -9.34 -22.22 -13.61
N TRP A 580 -8.61 -23.31 -13.82
CA TRP A 580 -7.20 -23.30 -14.20
C TRP A 580 -7.05 -23.82 -15.63
N ARG A 581 -6.64 -22.99 -16.57
CA ARG A 581 -6.60 -23.34 -17.98
C ARG A 581 -5.46 -22.66 -18.74
N GLY A 582 -4.87 -23.36 -19.70
CA GLY A 582 -3.89 -22.80 -20.65
C GLY A 582 -2.58 -22.32 -20.00
N ASN A 583 -2.36 -22.61 -18.72
CA ASN A 583 -1.16 -22.17 -18.02
C ASN A 583 0.04 -23.05 -18.43
N LYS A 584 1.21 -22.42 -18.57
CA LYS A 584 2.46 -23.09 -18.91
C LYS A 584 3.38 -23.15 -17.70
N ILE A 585 3.89 -24.34 -17.38
CA ILE A 585 4.84 -24.56 -16.29
C ILE A 585 6.23 -24.79 -16.89
N GLU A 586 7.18 -23.93 -16.54
CA GLU A 586 8.57 -23.97 -16.98
C GLU A 586 9.49 -24.13 -15.76
N PRO A 587 9.94 -25.35 -15.42
CA PRO A 587 10.84 -25.57 -14.29
C PRO A 587 12.18 -24.84 -14.49
N THR A 588 12.69 -24.22 -13.41
CA THR A 588 14.02 -23.63 -13.35
C THR A 588 14.93 -24.39 -12.36
N THR A 589 16.22 -24.13 -12.43
CA THR A 589 17.22 -24.65 -11.49
C THR A 589 17.94 -23.53 -10.76
N SER A 590 17.32 -22.36 -10.69
CA SER A 590 17.89 -21.14 -10.06
C SER A 590 18.15 -21.35 -8.58
N TYR A 591 17.28 -22.12 -7.91
CA TYR A 591 17.37 -22.43 -6.49
C TYR A 591 17.00 -23.89 -6.21
N PRO A 592 17.50 -24.51 -5.12
CA PRO A 592 17.00 -25.79 -4.65
C PRO A 592 15.58 -25.66 -4.09
N LYS A 593 14.74 -26.67 -4.28
CA LYS A 593 13.40 -26.71 -3.68
C LYS A 593 13.48 -26.71 -2.15
N PHE A 594 12.54 -26.04 -1.47
CA PHE A 594 12.56 -25.97 0.00
C PHE A 594 11.19 -25.80 0.66
N HIS A 595 10.14 -25.50 -0.08
CA HIS A 595 8.81 -25.33 0.49
C HIS A 595 8.29 -26.60 1.13
N PRO A 596 7.67 -26.54 2.33
CA PRO A 596 7.08 -27.73 2.97
C PRO A 596 5.96 -28.36 2.14
N ASN A 597 5.16 -27.55 1.45
CA ASN A 597 4.18 -28.03 0.50
C ASN A 597 4.89 -28.44 -0.80
N GLN A 598 4.77 -29.72 -1.17
CA GLN A 598 5.32 -30.26 -2.41
C GLN A 598 4.23 -30.65 -3.43
N LYS A 599 3.00 -30.16 -3.22
CA LYS A 599 1.89 -30.31 -4.19
C LYS A 599 1.80 -29.06 -5.07
N ARG A 600 1.55 -29.26 -6.37
CA ARG A 600 1.26 -28.13 -7.29
C ARG A 600 -0.02 -27.41 -6.88
N PHE A 601 -1.03 -28.19 -6.51
CA PHE A 601 -2.34 -27.70 -6.08
C PHE A 601 -2.64 -28.23 -4.67
N LEU A 602 -2.83 -27.31 -3.73
CA LEU A 602 -3.32 -27.60 -2.39
C LEU A 602 -4.70 -26.94 -2.25
N LEU A 603 -5.74 -27.78 -2.08
CA LEU A 603 -7.13 -27.32 -2.11
C LEU A 603 -7.82 -27.79 -0.83
N GLU A 604 -8.28 -26.84 -0.01
CA GLU A 604 -8.88 -27.11 1.31
C GLU A 604 -10.26 -26.44 1.42
N GLY A 605 -11.31 -27.22 1.65
CA GLY A 605 -12.68 -26.69 1.72
C GLY A 605 -13.15 -26.00 0.42
N CYS A 606 -12.65 -26.46 -0.72
CA CYS A 606 -12.95 -25.91 -2.04
C CYS A 606 -14.05 -26.70 -2.76
N ARG A 607 -14.76 -26.03 -3.69
CA ARG A 607 -15.80 -26.63 -4.56
C ARG A 607 -15.68 -26.10 -5.98
N ASN A 608 -16.29 -26.83 -6.94
CA ASN A 608 -16.35 -26.44 -8.37
C ASN A 608 -14.98 -26.07 -8.96
N ILE A 609 -14.01 -26.97 -8.76
CA ILE A 609 -12.63 -26.80 -9.21
C ILE A 609 -12.48 -27.48 -10.57
N ASP A 610 -12.11 -26.71 -11.57
CA ASP A 610 -11.88 -27.14 -12.95
C ASP A 610 -10.41 -26.87 -13.30
N ILE A 611 -9.60 -27.92 -13.34
CA ILE A 611 -8.18 -27.87 -13.71
C ILE A 611 -8.00 -28.64 -15.01
N GLU A 612 -7.76 -27.90 -16.09
CA GLU A 612 -7.56 -28.48 -17.43
C GLU A 612 -6.09 -28.85 -17.69
N GLY A 613 -5.88 -29.97 -18.34
CA GLY A 613 -4.58 -30.41 -18.86
C GLY A 613 -3.87 -31.48 -18.04
N SER A 614 -2.60 -31.76 -18.41
CA SER A 614 -1.71 -32.74 -17.77
C SER A 614 -1.24 -32.34 -16.36
N ASP A 615 -1.69 -31.21 -15.86
CA ASP A 615 -1.25 -30.62 -14.59
C ASP A 615 -1.75 -31.38 -13.36
N LEU A 616 -2.77 -32.26 -13.54
CA LEU A 616 -3.31 -33.14 -12.50
C LEU A 616 -2.45 -34.37 -12.19
N THR A 617 -1.50 -34.70 -13.07
CA THR A 617 -0.68 -35.91 -12.92
C THR A 617 0.67 -35.57 -12.28
N GLU A 618 0.67 -35.37 -10.94
CA GLU A 618 1.77 -35.71 -10.02
C GLU A 618 1.35 -35.60 -8.56
#